data_90a377f6bdeedca93505ba794ea0744b
#
_entry.id   90a377f6bdeedca93505ba794ea0744b
#
_cell.length_a   1.000
_cell.length_b   1.000
_cell.length_c   1.000
_cell.angle_alpha   90.00
_cell.angle_beta   90.00
_cell.angle_gamma   90.00
#
_symmetry.space_group_name_H-M   'P 1'
#
loop_
_entity.id
_entity.type
_entity.pdbx_description
1 polymer ?
#
loop_
_entity_poly.entity_id
_entity_poly.type
_entity_poly.pdbx_seq_one_letter_code
_entity_poly.pdbx_strand_id
1 'polypeptide(L)'
;MKRIILSLACTMASVTGLAQQALDWNKAPLASPVVNADKSVTFNVNAPEAQKVEIVGDFLPIEKVKTPQGEYDQQGPQLLKKNEKGVWSFTSTPLQPELYTYNILIDGVKVTDPLNVYAVRDIASTFSIFMIDGGVNGLYQVKDVPHGTVSKTWYKSPTANMTRRLTIYTPAGYEQSKEKYPVLYLLHGMGGDENAWSELGRATQIMDNLIASGKAKPMIVVMTNGNISQEAAPGETSEGLKVPSLQLPKTMDGNFESAFQDVVNFVEQNYRVKADKAHRAIAGLSMGGFHSLYISINNPNSFDYIGLFSAAVKPHQKETTSPLYEDTNSKVDNLFKGSPKLFWIGIGKADFLYNENEKLRNYLDSKHYPYTYLETDGGHIWRNWRIYLATFAQQLFKD
;
A
#
# COMPACT_ATOMS: atom_id res chain seq x y z
N MET A 1 -56.95 -34.97 57.89
CA MET A 1 -56.54 -33.95 56.92
C MET A 1 -55.14 -34.30 56.34
N LYS A 2 -55.08 -34.94 55.17
CA LYS A 2 -53.82 -35.33 54.49
C LYS A 2 -53.43 -34.19 53.55
N ARG A 3 -52.28 -33.56 53.79
CA ARG A 3 -51.68 -32.59 52.89
C ARG A 3 -50.94 -33.33 51.78
N ILE A 4 -51.38 -33.19 50.56
CA ILE A 4 -50.70 -33.64 49.38
C ILE A 4 -49.68 -32.53 49.00
N ILE A 5 -48.38 -32.86 49.03
CA ILE A 5 -47.33 -32.00 48.55
C ILE A 5 -47.10 -32.38 47.07
N LEU A 6 -47.45 -31.49 46.18
CA LEU A 6 -47.21 -31.64 44.73
C LEU A 6 -45.82 -31.14 44.42
N SER A 7 -44.87 -32.03 44.22
CA SER A 7 -43.50 -31.67 43.77
C SER A 7 -43.50 -31.48 42.26
N LEU A 8 -43.36 -30.21 41.86
CA LEU A 8 -43.18 -29.86 40.45
C LEU A 8 -41.71 -30.05 40.09
N ALA A 9 -41.39 -31.16 39.41
CA ALA A 9 -40.04 -31.37 38.81
C ALA A 9 -39.92 -30.57 37.52
N CYS A 10 -39.25 -29.44 37.58
CA CYS A 10 -38.81 -28.71 36.38
C CYS A 10 -37.61 -29.44 35.76
N THR A 11 -37.85 -30.24 34.75
CA THR A 11 -36.80 -30.75 33.85
C THR A 11 -36.29 -29.59 32.99
N MET A 12 -35.15 -29.00 33.36
CA MET A 12 -34.41 -28.16 32.45
C MET A 12 -33.80 -29.02 31.36
N ALA A 13 -34.41 -29.03 30.21
CA ALA A 13 -33.75 -29.52 28.99
C ALA A 13 -32.66 -28.49 28.61
N SER A 14 -31.42 -28.75 28.98
CA SER A 14 -30.26 -28.05 28.46
C SER A 14 -30.13 -28.38 26.98
N VAL A 15 -30.66 -27.48 26.15
CA VAL A 15 -30.32 -27.46 24.73
C VAL A 15 -28.86 -27.00 24.64
N THR A 16 -27.93 -27.92 24.56
CA THR A 16 -26.56 -27.60 24.14
C THR A 16 -26.63 -27.21 22.68
N GLY A 17 -26.88 -25.91 22.45
CA GLY A 17 -26.68 -25.32 21.14
C GLY A 17 -25.20 -25.39 20.82
N LEU A 18 -24.81 -26.36 19.99
CA LEU A 18 -23.51 -26.38 19.37
C LEU A 18 -23.48 -25.17 18.42
N ALA A 19 -22.98 -24.04 18.93
CA ALA A 19 -22.65 -22.90 18.10
C ALA A 19 -21.47 -23.30 17.22
N GLN A 20 -21.75 -23.95 16.11
CA GLN A 20 -20.77 -24.32 15.12
C GLN A 20 -20.74 -23.25 14.05
N GLN A 21 -19.53 -22.76 13.72
CA GLN A 21 -19.36 -21.89 12.57
C GLN A 21 -19.95 -22.55 11.32
N ALA A 22 -20.81 -21.85 10.60
CA ALA A 22 -21.39 -22.34 9.37
C ALA A 22 -20.28 -22.53 8.31
N LEU A 23 -19.88 -23.77 8.11
CA LEU A 23 -18.95 -24.19 7.08
C LEU A 23 -19.73 -24.86 5.96
N ASP A 24 -19.56 -24.38 4.74
CA ASP A 24 -20.18 -25.00 3.57
C ASP A 24 -19.32 -26.17 3.08
N TRP A 25 -19.61 -27.35 3.59
CA TRP A 25 -18.91 -28.59 3.28
C TRP A 25 -19.27 -29.20 1.91
N ASN A 26 -20.35 -28.72 1.28
CA ASN A 26 -20.91 -29.28 0.06
C ASN A 26 -20.60 -28.51 -1.21
N LYS A 27 -19.76 -27.48 -1.14
CA LYS A 27 -19.45 -26.64 -2.29
C LYS A 27 -18.60 -27.43 -3.28
N ALA A 28 -19.16 -27.76 -4.44
CA ALA A 28 -18.35 -28.19 -5.58
C ALA A 28 -17.32 -27.08 -5.88
N PRO A 29 -16.04 -27.42 -6.09
CA PRO A 29 -14.98 -26.44 -6.22
C PRO A 29 -15.06 -25.74 -7.59
N LEU A 30 -15.95 -24.74 -7.71
CA LEU A 30 -15.87 -23.76 -8.79
C LEU A 30 -14.76 -22.79 -8.38
N ALA A 31 -13.64 -22.83 -9.10
CA ALA A 31 -12.51 -21.95 -8.82
C ALA A 31 -12.63 -20.63 -9.59
N SER A 32 -12.31 -19.52 -8.93
CA SER A 32 -12.14 -18.20 -9.53
C SER A 32 -11.15 -17.39 -8.68
N PRO A 33 -10.20 -16.66 -9.29
CA PRO A 33 -9.75 -16.79 -10.68
C PRO A 33 -8.91 -18.08 -10.89
N VAL A 34 -8.84 -18.54 -12.13
CA VAL A 34 -7.96 -19.64 -12.54
C VAL A 34 -6.92 -19.11 -13.51
N VAL A 35 -5.66 -19.13 -13.12
CA VAL A 35 -4.55 -18.79 -14.01
C VAL A 35 -4.22 -19.99 -14.88
N ASN A 36 -4.36 -19.82 -16.20
CA ASN A 36 -4.10 -20.86 -17.18
C ASN A 36 -2.60 -20.93 -17.54
N ALA A 37 -2.19 -22.04 -18.17
CA ALA A 37 -0.79 -22.27 -18.54
C ALA A 37 -0.24 -21.22 -19.52
N ASP A 38 -1.08 -20.64 -20.36
CA ASP A 38 -0.73 -19.55 -21.28
C ASP A 38 -0.75 -18.16 -20.63
N LYS A 39 -0.96 -18.06 -19.30
CA LYS A 39 -1.12 -16.84 -18.53
C LYS A 39 -2.42 -16.06 -18.81
N SER A 40 -3.38 -16.62 -19.54
CA SER A 40 -4.74 -16.12 -19.50
C SER A 40 -5.39 -16.44 -18.15
N VAL A 41 -6.44 -15.71 -17.77
CA VAL A 41 -7.12 -15.91 -16.49
C VAL A 41 -8.60 -16.10 -16.71
N THR A 42 -9.13 -17.21 -16.19
CA THR A 42 -10.56 -17.50 -16.24
C THR A 42 -11.22 -17.12 -14.91
N PHE A 43 -12.22 -16.27 -15.00
CA PHE A 43 -13.07 -15.84 -13.89
C PHE A 43 -14.40 -16.55 -13.99
N ASN A 44 -14.91 -17.07 -12.87
CA ASN A 44 -16.19 -17.77 -12.79
C ASN A 44 -17.04 -17.18 -11.67
N VAL A 45 -18.32 -16.96 -11.92
CA VAL A 45 -19.27 -16.45 -10.93
C VAL A 45 -20.52 -17.31 -10.96
N ASN A 46 -20.88 -17.91 -9.83
CA ASN A 46 -22.12 -18.63 -9.69
C ASN A 46 -23.26 -17.66 -9.32
N ALA A 47 -24.01 -17.21 -10.29
CA ALA A 47 -25.12 -16.27 -10.11
C ALA A 47 -26.27 -16.64 -11.07
N PRO A 48 -26.98 -17.76 -10.81
CA PRO A 48 -27.97 -18.29 -11.74
C PRO A 48 -29.16 -17.35 -11.98
N GLU A 49 -29.53 -16.53 -10.99
CA GLU A 49 -30.66 -15.60 -11.09
C GLU A 49 -30.27 -14.23 -11.67
N ALA A 50 -28.97 -13.93 -11.76
CA ALA A 50 -28.51 -12.65 -12.29
C ALA A 50 -28.88 -12.46 -13.76
N GLN A 51 -29.25 -11.24 -14.12
CA GLN A 51 -29.53 -10.82 -15.50
C GLN A 51 -28.25 -10.40 -16.22
N LYS A 52 -27.28 -9.86 -15.49
CA LYS A 52 -26.03 -9.36 -16.02
C LYS A 52 -24.90 -9.54 -15.03
N VAL A 53 -23.77 -10.11 -15.47
CA VAL A 53 -22.55 -10.18 -14.66
C VAL A 53 -21.39 -9.64 -15.47
N GLU A 54 -20.66 -8.69 -14.88
CA GLU A 54 -19.50 -8.04 -15.50
C GLU A 54 -18.31 -8.07 -14.56
N ILE A 55 -17.11 -7.90 -15.12
CA ILE A 55 -15.87 -7.74 -14.38
C ILE A 55 -15.24 -6.39 -14.72
N VAL A 56 -14.72 -5.72 -13.70
CA VAL A 56 -13.88 -4.52 -13.81
C VAL A 56 -12.54 -4.82 -13.18
N GLY A 57 -11.43 -4.38 -13.78
CA GLY A 57 -10.10 -4.66 -13.24
C GLY A 57 -8.99 -4.07 -14.09
N ASP A 58 -7.84 -3.88 -13.46
CA ASP A 58 -6.67 -3.19 -14.02
C ASP A 58 -5.91 -3.97 -15.10
N PHE A 59 -6.40 -5.16 -15.46
CA PHE A 59 -5.94 -5.96 -16.59
C PHE A 59 -6.80 -5.79 -17.85
N LEU A 60 -7.92 -5.09 -17.76
CA LEU A 60 -8.82 -4.85 -18.91
C LEU A 60 -8.37 -3.61 -19.71
N PRO A 61 -8.78 -3.52 -20.99
CA PRO A 61 -8.55 -2.30 -21.76
C PRO A 61 -9.11 -1.05 -21.08
N ILE A 62 -8.42 0.05 -21.25
CA ILE A 62 -8.87 1.36 -20.76
C ILE A 62 -9.89 1.92 -21.75
N GLU A 63 -11.06 2.29 -21.25
CA GLU A 63 -12.09 3.02 -21.96
C GLU A 63 -12.32 4.38 -21.31
N LYS A 64 -12.53 5.41 -22.13
CA LYS A 64 -12.85 6.76 -21.64
C LYS A 64 -14.33 6.88 -21.36
N VAL A 65 -14.67 7.14 -20.10
CA VAL A 65 -16.05 7.31 -19.64
C VAL A 65 -16.33 8.79 -19.39
N LYS A 66 -17.37 9.31 -20.02
CA LYS A 66 -17.83 10.70 -19.81
C LYS A 66 -18.89 10.74 -18.70
N THR A 67 -18.68 11.63 -17.75
CA THR A 67 -19.65 11.93 -16.70
C THR A 67 -19.91 13.43 -16.63
N PRO A 68 -20.95 13.88 -15.91
CA PRO A 68 -21.17 15.29 -15.65
C PRO A 68 -19.99 15.99 -14.94
N GLN A 69 -19.14 15.22 -14.23
CA GLN A 69 -17.97 15.71 -13.52
C GLN A 69 -16.70 15.71 -14.38
N GLY A 70 -16.75 15.19 -15.60
CA GLY A 70 -15.62 15.12 -16.52
C GLY A 70 -15.45 13.74 -17.16
N GLU A 71 -14.37 13.61 -17.91
CA GLU A 71 -13.94 12.35 -18.56
C GLU A 71 -12.89 11.66 -17.69
N TYR A 72 -13.04 10.36 -17.47
CA TYR A 72 -12.05 9.55 -16.75
C TYR A 72 -11.80 8.21 -17.45
N ASP A 73 -10.64 7.64 -17.20
CA ASP A 73 -10.25 6.32 -17.70
C ASP A 73 -10.85 5.23 -16.81
N GLN A 74 -11.57 4.29 -17.41
CA GLN A 74 -12.14 3.12 -16.74
C GLN A 74 -11.62 1.85 -17.41
N GLN A 75 -11.29 0.83 -16.62
CA GLN A 75 -10.83 -0.47 -17.09
C GLN A 75 -11.97 -1.51 -17.03
N GLY A 76 -12.63 -1.71 -18.11
CA GLY A 76 -13.89 -2.44 -18.25
C GLY A 76 -15.11 -1.52 -18.15
N PRO A 77 -16.33 -2.05 -17.93
CA PRO A 77 -16.65 -3.43 -17.60
C PRO A 77 -16.58 -4.40 -18.78
N GLN A 78 -16.18 -5.64 -18.51
CA GLN A 78 -16.23 -6.74 -19.45
C GLN A 78 -17.37 -7.69 -19.08
N LEU A 79 -18.30 -7.96 -20.02
CA LEU A 79 -19.43 -8.86 -19.80
C LEU A 79 -18.96 -10.33 -19.72
N LEU A 80 -19.45 -11.07 -18.75
CA LEU A 80 -19.31 -12.51 -18.64
C LEU A 80 -20.40 -13.25 -19.44
N LYS A 81 -20.14 -14.49 -19.83
CA LYS A 81 -21.08 -15.36 -20.54
C LYS A 81 -21.68 -16.38 -19.59
N LYS A 82 -23.01 -16.45 -19.52
CA LYS A 82 -23.77 -17.40 -18.71
C LYS A 82 -23.88 -18.75 -19.43
N ASN A 83 -23.61 -19.82 -18.71
CA ASN A 83 -23.86 -21.18 -19.21
C ASN A 83 -25.23 -21.72 -18.73
N GLU A 84 -25.62 -22.91 -19.20
CA GLU A 84 -26.89 -23.55 -18.85
C GLU A 84 -27.06 -23.86 -17.36
N LYS A 85 -25.97 -23.94 -16.60
CA LYS A 85 -25.95 -24.18 -15.13
C LYS A 85 -26.01 -22.87 -14.32
N GLY A 86 -26.14 -21.72 -14.96
CA GLY A 86 -26.17 -20.43 -14.28
C GLY A 86 -24.82 -19.89 -13.86
N VAL A 87 -23.71 -20.49 -14.30
CA VAL A 87 -22.37 -20.02 -14.08
C VAL A 87 -21.98 -19.03 -15.17
N TRP A 88 -21.50 -17.87 -14.75
CA TRP A 88 -20.98 -16.82 -15.63
C TRP A 88 -19.47 -16.92 -15.71
N SER A 89 -18.91 -16.85 -16.91
CA SER A 89 -17.46 -17.00 -17.12
C SER A 89 -16.91 -15.99 -18.12
N PHE A 90 -15.68 -15.57 -17.86
CA PHE A 90 -14.86 -14.77 -18.78
C PHE A 90 -13.42 -15.25 -18.71
N THR A 91 -12.74 -15.37 -19.83
CA THR A 91 -11.31 -15.66 -19.91
C THR A 91 -10.59 -14.49 -20.58
N SER A 92 -9.59 -13.93 -19.92
CA SER A 92 -8.78 -12.85 -20.48
C SER A 92 -7.88 -13.36 -21.62
N THR A 93 -7.30 -12.43 -22.38
CA THR A 93 -6.08 -12.72 -23.15
C THR A 93 -4.93 -13.01 -22.18
N PRO A 94 -3.80 -13.63 -22.64
CA PRO A 94 -2.61 -13.81 -21.82
C PRO A 94 -2.13 -12.47 -21.22
N LEU A 95 -1.91 -12.47 -19.91
CA LEU A 95 -1.53 -11.28 -19.15
C LEU A 95 -0.02 -11.25 -18.86
N GLN A 96 0.51 -10.05 -18.70
CA GLN A 96 1.87 -9.87 -18.25
C GLN A 96 2.01 -10.25 -16.77
N PRO A 97 3.21 -10.69 -16.33
CA PRO A 97 3.47 -10.92 -14.93
C PRO A 97 3.21 -9.67 -14.08
N GLU A 98 2.24 -9.72 -13.16
CA GLU A 98 1.86 -8.63 -12.27
C GLU A 98 0.90 -9.10 -11.16
N LEU A 99 0.70 -8.25 -10.14
CA LEU A 99 -0.43 -8.33 -9.23
C LEU A 99 -1.55 -7.45 -9.76
N TYR A 100 -2.69 -8.05 -10.01
CA TYR A 100 -3.87 -7.43 -10.57
C TYR A 100 -4.99 -7.31 -9.54
N THR A 101 -5.79 -6.25 -9.66
CA THR A 101 -6.97 -5.99 -8.85
C THR A 101 -8.23 -6.04 -9.70
N TYR A 102 -9.34 -6.54 -9.14
CA TYR A 102 -10.63 -6.59 -9.83
C TYR A 102 -11.82 -6.65 -8.87
N ASN A 103 -12.99 -6.33 -9.41
CA ASN A 103 -14.28 -6.58 -8.79
C ASN A 103 -15.26 -7.18 -9.80
N ILE A 104 -16.30 -7.82 -9.28
CA ILE A 104 -17.44 -8.31 -10.05
C ILE A 104 -18.62 -7.33 -9.92
N LEU A 105 -19.36 -7.14 -11.00
CA LEU A 105 -20.62 -6.41 -11.02
C LEU A 105 -21.74 -7.42 -11.26
N ILE A 106 -22.62 -7.62 -10.30
CA ILE A 106 -23.81 -8.48 -10.43
C ILE A 106 -25.03 -7.57 -10.48
N ASP A 107 -25.68 -7.49 -11.63
CA ASP A 107 -26.81 -6.60 -11.89
C ASP A 107 -26.52 -5.13 -11.48
N GLY A 108 -25.27 -4.70 -11.70
CA GLY A 108 -24.77 -3.36 -11.37
C GLY A 108 -24.25 -3.19 -9.95
N VAL A 109 -24.42 -4.17 -9.06
CA VAL A 109 -23.88 -4.14 -7.71
C VAL A 109 -22.42 -4.59 -7.71
N LYS A 110 -21.51 -3.72 -7.28
CA LYS A 110 -20.06 -4.00 -7.18
C LYS A 110 -19.75 -4.83 -5.95
N VAL A 111 -19.15 -6.00 -6.14
CA VAL A 111 -18.73 -6.93 -5.08
C VAL A 111 -17.31 -7.44 -5.33
N THR A 112 -16.64 -7.89 -4.28
CA THR A 112 -15.47 -8.75 -4.44
C THR A 112 -15.90 -10.10 -5.00
N ASP A 113 -14.99 -10.82 -5.66
CA ASP A 113 -15.28 -12.15 -6.19
C ASP A 113 -15.62 -13.12 -5.05
N PRO A 114 -16.84 -13.67 -4.99
CA PRO A 114 -17.25 -14.57 -3.89
C PRO A 114 -16.46 -15.88 -3.82
N LEU A 115 -15.74 -16.22 -4.88
CA LEU A 115 -14.93 -17.45 -4.97
C LEU A 115 -13.43 -17.19 -4.73
N ASN A 116 -13.05 -15.91 -4.55
CA ASN A 116 -11.68 -15.51 -4.28
C ASN A 116 -11.55 -14.92 -2.87
N VAL A 117 -10.85 -15.62 -1.99
CA VAL A 117 -10.59 -15.13 -0.63
C VAL A 117 -9.47 -14.10 -0.53
N TYR A 118 -8.71 -13.90 -1.62
CA TYR A 118 -7.62 -12.94 -1.64
C TYR A 118 -8.14 -11.57 -2.01
N ALA A 119 -8.17 -10.69 -1.04
CA ALA A 119 -8.63 -9.33 -1.20
C ALA A 119 -7.70 -8.33 -0.51
N VAL A 120 -7.67 -7.10 -1.02
CA VAL A 120 -6.95 -5.96 -0.43
C VAL A 120 -7.87 -4.76 -0.34
N ARG A 121 -7.66 -3.95 0.67
CA ARG A 121 -8.32 -2.65 0.79
C ARG A 121 -7.43 -1.56 0.18
N ASP A 122 -8.04 -0.71 -0.62
CA ASP A 122 -7.46 0.57 -1.03
C ASP A 122 -8.45 1.67 -0.69
N ILE A 123 -8.07 2.61 0.17
CA ILE A 123 -8.93 3.65 0.75
C ILE A 123 -10.20 3.04 1.39
N ALA A 124 -11.37 3.30 0.80
CA ALA A 124 -12.69 2.81 1.23
C ALA A 124 -13.23 1.66 0.36
N SER A 125 -12.42 1.12 -0.54
CA SER A 125 -12.81 0.04 -1.44
C SER A 125 -12.03 -1.23 -1.16
N THR A 126 -12.69 -2.38 -1.33
CA THR A 126 -12.05 -3.69 -1.30
C THR A 126 -12.01 -4.26 -2.70
N PHE A 127 -10.87 -4.80 -3.08
CA PHE A 127 -10.62 -5.44 -4.38
C PHE A 127 -10.21 -6.88 -4.19
N SER A 128 -10.71 -7.78 -5.02
CA SER A 128 -10.12 -9.11 -5.19
C SER A 128 -8.79 -8.98 -5.94
N ILE A 129 -7.84 -9.86 -5.64
CA ILE A 129 -6.53 -9.86 -6.28
C ILE A 129 -6.17 -11.22 -6.85
N PHE A 130 -5.34 -11.20 -7.89
CA PHE A 130 -4.60 -12.37 -8.36
C PHE A 130 -3.20 -11.95 -8.84
N MET A 131 -2.32 -12.92 -9.00
CA MET A 131 -0.95 -12.68 -9.50
C MET A 131 -0.63 -13.57 -10.68
N ILE A 132 0.03 -13.01 -11.67
CA ILE A 132 0.69 -13.74 -12.75
C ILE A 132 2.19 -13.74 -12.49
N ASP A 133 2.77 -14.94 -12.41
CA ASP A 133 4.19 -15.10 -12.10
C ASP A 133 5.12 -14.72 -13.25
N GLY A 134 6.32 -14.25 -12.90
CA GLY A 134 7.46 -14.02 -13.80
C GLY A 134 8.00 -12.61 -13.82
N GLY A 135 9.13 -12.43 -14.51
CA GLY A 135 9.77 -11.12 -14.73
C GLY A 135 10.22 -10.41 -13.45
N VAL A 136 10.30 -9.08 -13.49
CA VAL A 136 10.58 -8.21 -12.33
C VAL A 136 9.53 -8.43 -11.23
N ASN A 137 8.34 -8.78 -11.62
CA ASN A 137 7.17 -8.97 -10.77
C ASN A 137 7.21 -10.31 -10.00
N GLY A 138 8.13 -11.20 -10.30
CA GLY A 138 8.46 -12.34 -9.42
C GLY A 138 8.99 -11.91 -8.04
N LEU A 139 9.31 -10.62 -7.85
CA LEU A 139 9.63 -10.05 -6.52
C LEU A 139 8.40 -9.90 -5.62
N TYR A 140 7.19 -9.86 -6.17
CA TYR A 140 5.96 -9.65 -5.38
C TYR A 140 5.44 -10.93 -4.73
N GLN A 141 5.93 -12.06 -5.16
CA GLN A 141 5.52 -13.38 -4.65
C GLN A 141 6.30 -13.77 -3.40
N VAL A 142 5.66 -14.57 -2.57
CA VAL A 142 6.36 -15.31 -1.52
C VAL A 142 7.17 -16.41 -2.20
N LYS A 143 8.48 -16.43 -1.95
CA LYS A 143 9.41 -17.45 -2.44
C LYS A 143 9.97 -18.24 -1.28
N ASP A 144 10.55 -19.39 -1.56
CA ASP A 144 11.28 -20.19 -0.57
C ASP A 144 12.68 -19.55 -0.33
N VAL A 145 12.67 -18.48 0.45
CA VAL A 145 13.85 -17.70 0.85
C VAL A 145 13.73 -17.34 2.34
N PRO A 146 14.81 -16.97 3.02
CA PRO A 146 14.69 -16.43 4.38
C PRO A 146 13.78 -15.20 4.42
N HIS A 147 12.80 -15.24 5.33
CA HIS A 147 11.80 -14.17 5.49
C HIS A 147 12.11 -13.26 6.66
N GLY A 148 11.85 -11.97 6.49
CA GLY A 148 11.84 -10.99 7.57
C GLY A 148 10.58 -11.08 8.43
N THR A 149 10.59 -10.33 9.53
CA THR A 149 9.45 -10.21 10.45
C THR A 149 8.71 -8.90 10.21
N VAL A 150 7.39 -8.96 10.19
CA VAL A 150 6.53 -7.77 10.16
C VAL A 150 5.86 -7.60 11.51
N SER A 151 6.02 -6.44 12.13
CA SER A 151 5.39 -6.09 13.40
C SER A 151 4.53 -4.83 13.26
N LYS A 152 3.41 -4.79 13.98
CA LYS A 152 2.59 -3.59 14.16
C LYS A 152 2.87 -3.04 15.57
N THR A 153 3.51 -1.89 15.63
CA THR A 153 4.06 -1.35 16.89
C THR A 153 3.49 0.03 17.18
N TRP A 154 3.01 0.22 18.39
CA TRP A 154 2.49 1.50 18.88
C TRP A 154 3.62 2.35 19.44
N TYR A 155 3.57 3.66 19.16
CA TYR A 155 4.51 4.64 19.68
C TYR A 155 3.79 5.90 20.13
N LYS A 156 4.34 6.58 21.11
CA LYS A 156 3.88 7.90 21.52
C LYS A 156 4.49 8.95 20.59
N SER A 157 3.65 9.80 20.02
CA SER A 157 4.08 10.99 19.28
C SER A 157 3.77 12.22 20.13
N PRO A 158 4.75 12.80 20.84
CA PRO A 158 4.54 14.01 21.62
C PRO A 158 4.08 15.18 20.75
N THR A 159 4.64 15.31 19.55
CA THR A 159 4.32 16.40 18.60
C THR A 159 2.87 16.31 18.11
N ALA A 160 2.37 15.11 17.83
CA ALA A 160 0.97 14.89 17.47
C ALA A 160 0.03 14.81 18.71
N ASN A 161 0.58 14.77 19.91
CA ASN A 161 -0.14 14.51 21.16
C ASN A 161 -1.04 13.27 21.09
N MET A 162 -0.52 12.17 20.52
CA MET A 162 -1.28 10.96 20.23
C MET A 162 -0.40 9.72 20.31
N THR A 163 -0.99 8.58 20.69
CA THR A 163 -0.36 7.27 20.46
C THR A 163 -0.69 6.81 19.05
N ARG A 164 0.33 6.47 18.28
CA ARG A 164 0.18 6.14 16.86
C ARG A 164 0.86 4.81 16.54
N ARG A 165 0.52 4.19 15.42
CA ARG A 165 1.03 2.89 15.01
C ARG A 165 1.94 2.98 13.78
N LEU A 166 2.90 2.06 13.75
CA LEU A 166 3.81 1.79 12.63
C LEU A 166 3.69 0.32 12.24
N THR A 167 3.85 0.03 10.95
CA THR A 167 4.16 -1.31 10.47
C THR A 167 5.65 -1.35 10.17
N ILE A 168 6.38 -2.28 10.80
CA ILE A 168 7.84 -2.36 10.72
C ILE A 168 8.25 -3.73 10.22
N TYR A 169 9.04 -3.76 9.15
CA TYR A 169 9.72 -4.94 8.65
C TYR A 169 11.16 -4.95 9.17
N THR A 170 11.57 -6.07 9.75
CA THR A 170 12.97 -6.36 10.09
C THR A 170 13.47 -7.50 9.21
N PRO A 171 14.71 -7.43 8.67
CA PRO A 171 15.20 -8.44 7.72
C PRO A 171 15.38 -9.80 8.37
N ALA A 172 15.39 -10.86 7.55
CA ALA A 172 15.65 -12.22 8.02
C ALA A 172 16.93 -12.31 8.87
N GLY A 173 16.83 -13.03 9.99
CA GLY A 173 17.94 -13.16 10.94
C GLY A 173 18.11 -11.98 11.91
N TYR A 174 17.27 -10.94 11.81
CA TYR A 174 17.34 -9.79 12.72
C TYR A 174 17.26 -10.23 14.19
N GLU A 175 16.35 -11.09 14.57
CA GLU A 175 16.11 -11.47 15.97
C GLU A 175 17.33 -12.17 16.61
N GLN A 176 18.09 -12.91 15.80
CA GLN A 176 19.28 -13.66 16.24
C GLN A 176 20.58 -12.84 16.13
N SER A 177 20.54 -11.71 15.42
CA SER A 177 21.71 -10.85 15.21
C SER A 177 21.81 -9.79 16.30
N LYS A 178 23.05 -9.33 16.56
CA LYS A 178 23.37 -8.13 17.35
C LYS A 178 23.74 -6.94 16.46
N GLU A 179 23.72 -7.12 15.16
CA GLU A 179 24.10 -6.07 14.20
C GLU A 179 23.11 -4.92 14.19
N LYS A 180 23.60 -3.76 13.80
CA LYS A 180 22.78 -2.58 13.53
C LYS A 180 22.53 -2.47 12.04
N TYR A 181 21.30 -2.12 11.68
CA TYR A 181 20.81 -2.07 10.30
C TYR A 181 20.53 -0.62 9.87
N PRO A 182 20.73 -0.29 8.59
CA PRO A 182 20.18 0.95 8.03
C PRO A 182 18.66 0.90 7.97
N VAL A 183 18.03 2.06 7.82
CA VAL A 183 16.57 2.21 7.88
C VAL A 183 16.04 2.88 6.62
N LEU A 184 15.02 2.29 6.01
CA LEU A 184 14.16 2.91 5.02
C LEU A 184 12.82 3.28 5.66
N TYR A 185 12.50 4.57 5.70
CA TYR A 185 11.17 5.07 6.02
C TYR A 185 10.36 5.14 4.73
N LEU A 186 9.25 4.39 4.66
CA LEU A 186 8.47 4.18 3.44
C LEU A 186 7.03 4.67 3.65
N LEU A 187 6.66 5.75 2.94
CA LEU A 187 5.47 6.53 3.17
C LEU A 187 4.40 6.26 2.11
N HIS A 188 3.15 6.07 2.54
CA HIS A 188 2.00 5.82 1.67
C HIS A 188 1.42 7.10 1.06
N GLY A 189 0.53 6.95 0.08
CA GLY A 189 -0.21 8.03 -0.56
C GLY A 189 -1.50 8.42 0.16
N MET A 190 -2.18 9.42 -0.37
CA MET A 190 -3.45 9.90 0.18
C MET A 190 -4.47 8.74 0.30
N GLY A 191 -5.18 8.68 1.41
CA GLY A 191 -6.17 7.62 1.71
C GLY A 191 -5.58 6.27 2.15
N GLY A 192 -4.26 6.09 2.08
CA GLY A 192 -3.57 4.93 2.64
C GLY A 192 -3.34 5.04 4.14
N ASP A 193 -2.61 4.08 4.67
CA ASP A 193 -2.18 4.00 6.07
C ASP A 193 -0.90 3.15 6.19
N GLU A 194 -0.48 2.83 7.41
CA GLU A 194 0.75 2.07 7.68
C GLU A 194 0.74 0.63 7.16
N ASN A 195 -0.39 0.12 6.66
CA ASN A 195 -0.49 -1.20 6.05
C ASN A 195 -0.36 -1.17 4.51
N ALA A 196 -0.57 -0.02 3.87
CA ALA A 196 -0.69 0.08 2.42
C ALA A 196 0.52 -0.51 1.67
N TRP A 197 1.74 -0.23 2.12
CA TRP A 197 2.94 -0.76 1.50
C TRP A 197 3.14 -2.27 1.73
N SER A 198 2.77 -2.80 2.89
CA SER A 198 2.86 -4.24 3.16
C SER A 198 1.81 -5.06 2.39
N GLU A 199 0.64 -4.51 2.16
CA GLU A 199 -0.50 -5.17 1.51
C GLU A 199 -0.51 -4.93 -0.01
N LEU A 200 -0.85 -3.71 -0.44
CA LEU A 200 -0.90 -3.34 -1.87
C LEU A 200 0.49 -3.26 -2.50
N GLY A 201 1.46 -2.71 -1.76
CA GLY A 201 2.82 -2.52 -2.23
C GLY A 201 3.67 -3.77 -2.23
N ARG A 202 3.25 -4.84 -1.53
CA ARG A 202 4.03 -6.09 -1.39
C ARG A 202 5.46 -5.85 -0.88
N ALA A 203 5.67 -4.80 -0.10
CA ALA A 203 7.00 -4.37 0.33
C ALA A 203 7.79 -5.47 1.05
N THR A 204 7.11 -6.27 1.89
CA THR A 204 7.73 -7.38 2.60
C THR A 204 8.34 -8.40 1.64
N GLN A 205 7.56 -8.85 0.64
CA GLN A 205 7.99 -9.84 -0.34
C GLN A 205 9.11 -9.28 -1.24
N ILE A 206 9.00 -8.02 -1.64
CA ILE A 206 10.03 -7.33 -2.41
C ILE A 206 11.34 -7.31 -1.64
N MET A 207 11.30 -6.95 -0.36
CA MET A 207 12.51 -6.87 0.48
C MET A 207 13.12 -8.25 0.74
N ASP A 208 12.31 -9.26 1.09
CA ASP A 208 12.79 -10.64 1.27
C ASP A 208 13.53 -11.14 0.03
N ASN A 209 12.90 -11.00 -1.15
CA ASN A 209 13.44 -11.49 -2.40
C ASN A 209 14.70 -10.72 -2.85
N LEU A 210 14.74 -9.41 -2.64
CA LEU A 210 15.91 -8.60 -2.97
C LEU A 210 17.09 -8.87 -2.03
N ILE A 211 16.83 -9.01 -0.73
CA ILE A 211 17.87 -9.30 0.26
C ILE A 211 18.42 -10.71 0.05
N ALA A 212 17.56 -11.71 -0.11
CA ALA A 212 17.97 -13.09 -0.34
C ALA A 212 18.78 -13.28 -1.64
N SER A 213 18.47 -12.49 -2.69
CA SER A 213 19.25 -12.49 -3.93
C SER A 213 20.51 -11.61 -3.91
N GLY A 214 20.83 -10.97 -2.78
CA GLY A 214 21.98 -10.06 -2.64
C GLY A 214 21.84 -8.74 -3.41
N LYS A 215 20.65 -8.43 -3.93
CA LYS A 215 20.40 -7.21 -4.71
C LYS A 215 20.17 -5.99 -3.86
N ALA A 216 19.65 -6.17 -2.63
CA ALA A 216 19.51 -5.12 -1.63
C ALA A 216 20.28 -5.48 -0.36
N LYS A 217 20.80 -4.49 0.35
CA LYS A 217 21.37 -4.67 1.68
C LYS A 217 20.26 -4.99 2.68
N PRO A 218 20.49 -5.86 3.68
CA PRO A 218 19.57 -6.03 4.80
C PRO A 218 19.31 -4.69 5.48
N MET A 219 18.02 -4.31 5.61
CA MET A 219 17.59 -3.05 6.21
C MET A 219 16.25 -3.21 6.94
N ILE A 220 16.01 -2.33 7.89
CA ILE A 220 14.69 -2.17 8.51
C ILE A 220 13.84 -1.28 7.61
N VAL A 221 12.57 -1.65 7.38
CA VAL A 221 11.62 -0.78 6.67
C VAL A 221 10.52 -0.34 7.62
N VAL A 222 10.36 0.97 7.78
CA VAL A 222 9.38 1.60 8.66
C VAL A 222 8.27 2.20 7.82
N MET A 223 7.09 1.61 7.87
CA MET A 223 5.90 2.08 7.16
C MET A 223 5.02 2.86 8.14
N THR A 224 4.87 4.15 7.87
CA THR A 224 4.18 5.10 8.77
C THR A 224 2.74 5.30 8.33
N ASN A 225 1.89 5.77 9.25
CA ASN A 225 0.62 6.40 8.87
C ASN A 225 0.85 7.90 8.68
N GLY A 226 0.76 8.39 7.44
CA GLY A 226 0.92 9.80 7.08
C GLY A 226 -0.29 10.67 7.46
N ASN A 227 -1.39 10.07 7.90
CA ASN A 227 -2.58 10.78 8.34
C ASN A 227 -2.44 11.16 9.82
N ILE A 228 -1.91 12.33 10.09
CA ILE A 228 -1.53 12.77 11.45
C ILE A 228 -2.70 12.80 12.45
N SER A 229 -3.94 12.85 11.97
CA SER A 229 -5.14 12.83 12.79
C SER A 229 -5.61 11.43 13.18
N GLN A 230 -4.92 10.38 12.75
CA GLN A 230 -5.26 8.98 13.04
C GLN A 230 -4.21 8.30 13.93
N GLU A 231 -4.69 7.44 14.83
CA GLU A 231 -3.84 6.56 15.65
C GLU A 231 -3.24 5.43 14.81
N ALA A 232 -4.06 4.80 13.96
CA ALA A 232 -3.73 3.64 13.15
C ALA A 232 -4.64 3.54 11.92
N ALA A 233 -4.47 2.49 11.14
CA ALA A 233 -5.33 2.16 10.01
C ALA A 233 -6.82 2.14 10.40
N PRO A 234 -7.73 2.48 9.49
CA PRO A 234 -9.17 2.45 9.74
C PRO A 234 -9.64 1.09 10.29
N GLY A 235 -10.48 1.16 11.33
CA GLY A 235 -10.98 -0.02 12.03
C GLY A 235 -10.04 -0.57 13.13
N GLU A 236 -8.83 -0.02 13.25
CA GLU A 236 -7.84 -0.42 14.25
C GLU A 236 -7.48 0.72 15.21
N THR A 237 -8.35 1.74 15.30
CA THR A 237 -8.21 2.90 16.19
C THR A 237 -9.17 2.81 17.39
N SER A 238 -8.92 3.61 18.44
CA SER A 238 -9.83 3.72 19.57
C SER A 238 -11.22 4.27 19.21
N GLU A 239 -11.35 4.88 18.04
CA GLU A 239 -12.61 5.42 17.52
C GLU A 239 -13.53 4.36 16.87
N GLY A 240 -13.10 3.10 16.77
CA GLY A 240 -13.88 2.00 16.23
C GLY A 240 -13.90 1.93 14.69
N LEU A 241 -15.00 1.35 14.15
CA LEU A 241 -15.12 1.05 12.72
C LEU A 241 -15.62 2.26 11.92
N LYS A 242 -14.78 3.26 11.73
CA LYS A 242 -15.09 4.40 10.86
C LYS A 242 -14.78 4.07 9.39
N VAL A 243 -15.60 4.59 8.49
CA VAL A 243 -15.39 4.46 7.04
C VAL A 243 -14.13 5.25 6.65
N PRO A 244 -13.18 4.62 5.93
CA PRO A 244 -12.00 5.31 5.43
C PRO A 244 -12.35 6.46 4.49
N SER A 245 -11.53 7.52 4.52
CA SER A 245 -11.67 8.66 3.63
C SER A 245 -10.38 8.88 2.83
N LEU A 246 -10.53 9.32 1.57
CA LEU A 246 -9.40 9.71 0.74
C LEU A 246 -8.64 10.87 1.37
N GLN A 247 -9.35 11.86 1.88
CA GLN A 247 -8.76 13.07 2.44
C GLN A 247 -9.14 13.23 3.91
N LEU A 248 -8.14 13.32 4.75
CA LEU A 248 -8.28 13.49 6.19
C LEU A 248 -7.80 14.88 6.62
N PRO A 249 -8.30 15.40 7.75
CA PRO A 249 -7.84 16.67 8.30
C PRO A 249 -6.34 16.65 8.61
N LYS A 250 -5.70 17.81 8.49
CA LYS A 250 -4.27 18.04 8.80
C LYS A 250 -3.29 17.20 7.98
N THR A 251 -3.73 16.70 6.83
CA THR A 251 -2.88 16.01 5.86
C THR A 251 -2.26 17.03 4.91
N MET A 252 -0.96 16.98 4.69
CA MET A 252 -0.20 17.93 3.86
C MET A 252 -0.33 19.40 4.32
N ASP A 253 -0.31 19.64 5.62
CA ASP A 253 -0.38 20.97 6.24
C ASP A 253 0.82 21.28 7.17
N GLY A 254 1.85 20.43 7.14
CA GLY A 254 3.08 20.55 7.93
C GLY A 254 3.05 19.80 9.26
N ASN A 255 1.90 19.31 9.69
CA ASN A 255 1.79 18.62 10.98
C ASN A 255 2.49 17.25 10.98
N PHE A 256 2.35 16.47 9.92
CA PHE A 256 3.03 15.18 9.80
C PHE A 256 4.53 15.34 9.68
N GLU A 257 4.99 16.27 8.85
CA GLU A 257 6.42 16.57 8.67
C GLU A 257 7.07 17.01 9.99
N SER A 258 6.39 17.86 10.77
CA SER A 258 6.87 18.30 12.09
C SER A 258 6.95 17.16 13.10
N ALA A 259 6.02 16.21 13.03
CA ALA A 259 5.96 15.06 13.94
C ALA A 259 6.86 13.90 13.52
N PHE A 260 7.49 13.96 12.35
CA PHE A 260 8.25 12.83 11.81
C PHE A 260 9.47 12.47 12.67
N GLN A 261 10.07 13.43 13.36
CA GLN A 261 11.17 13.16 14.27
C GLN A 261 10.78 12.23 15.43
N ASP A 262 9.52 12.22 15.85
CA ASP A 262 9.01 11.28 16.86
C ASP A 262 9.13 9.82 16.37
N VAL A 263 8.86 9.58 15.08
CA VAL A 263 9.04 8.27 14.44
C VAL A 263 10.51 7.86 14.44
N VAL A 264 11.41 8.76 14.02
CA VAL A 264 12.86 8.49 13.99
C VAL A 264 13.36 8.16 15.37
N ASN A 265 13.03 8.97 16.38
CA ASN A 265 13.43 8.77 17.77
C ASN A 265 12.95 7.42 18.32
N PHE A 266 11.67 7.08 18.05
CA PHE A 266 11.12 5.79 18.49
C PHE A 266 11.87 4.61 17.87
N VAL A 267 12.14 4.65 16.57
CA VAL A 267 12.85 3.58 15.86
C VAL A 267 14.26 3.42 16.39
N GLU A 268 14.99 4.52 16.61
CA GLU A 268 16.36 4.49 17.13
C GLU A 268 16.47 4.00 18.57
N GLN A 269 15.45 4.23 19.39
CA GLN A 269 15.40 3.77 20.78
C GLN A 269 15.00 2.29 20.91
N ASN A 270 14.24 1.75 19.97
CA ASN A 270 13.62 0.42 20.11
C ASN A 270 14.17 -0.63 19.16
N TYR A 271 14.91 -0.23 18.11
CA TYR A 271 15.47 -1.13 17.11
C TYR A 271 16.98 -0.97 16.98
N ARG A 272 17.66 -2.02 16.55
CA ARG A 272 19.11 -1.98 16.30
C ARG A 272 19.40 -1.28 14.99
N VAL A 273 19.50 0.02 15.01
CA VAL A 273 19.72 0.86 13.84
C VAL A 273 21.08 1.55 13.84
N LYS A 274 21.58 1.84 12.65
CA LYS A 274 22.68 2.78 12.42
C LYS A 274 22.08 4.18 12.38
N ALA A 275 22.24 4.95 13.46
CA ALA A 275 21.53 6.20 13.70
C ALA A 275 22.25 7.43 13.13
N ASP A 276 22.61 7.38 11.85
CA ASP A 276 23.28 8.49 11.16
C ASP A 276 22.66 8.71 9.75
N LYS A 277 22.93 9.89 9.15
CA LYS A 277 22.44 10.30 7.85
C LYS A 277 22.73 9.29 6.75
N ALA A 278 23.93 8.71 6.75
CA ALA A 278 24.41 7.79 5.73
C ALA A 278 23.66 6.44 5.72
N HIS A 279 22.93 6.15 6.80
CA HIS A 279 22.19 4.91 6.97
C HIS A 279 20.66 5.15 7.11
N ARG A 280 20.18 6.34 6.75
CA ARG A 280 18.74 6.65 6.68
C ARG A 280 18.31 6.95 5.25
N ALA A 281 17.26 6.28 4.83
CA ALA A 281 16.54 6.52 3.58
C ALA A 281 15.10 6.91 3.90
N ILE A 282 14.52 7.80 3.09
CA ILE A 282 13.10 8.13 3.12
C ILE A 282 12.57 8.08 1.70
N ALA A 283 11.44 7.42 1.50
CA ALA A 283 10.78 7.39 0.21
C ALA A 283 9.26 7.27 0.39
N GLY A 284 8.52 7.68 -0.62
CA GLY A 284 7.08 7.51 -0.58
C GLY A 284 6.39 7.78 -1.90
N LEU A 285 5.16 7.32 -1.99
CA LEU A 285 4.32 7.50 -3.17
C LEU A 285 3.36 8.69 -3.00
N SER A 286 3.12 9.46 -4.06
CA SER A 286 2.10 10.51 -4.09
C SER A 286 2.25 11.50 -2.90
N MET A 287 1.30 11.56 -1.98
CA MET A 287 1.38 12.28 -0.71
C MET A 287 2.62 11.87 0.11
N GLY A 288 2.95 10.57 0.16
CA GLY A 288 4.16 10.10 0.84
C GLY A 288 5.44 10.60 0.19
N GLY A 289 5.44 10.79 -1.13
CA GLY A 289 6.52 11.47 -1.85
C GLY A 289 6.62 12.94 -1.48
N PHE A 290 5.49 13.63 -1.32
CA PHE A 290 5.42 14.99 -0.80
C PHE A 290 6.04 15.08 0.60
N HIS A 291 5.59 14.24 1.51
CA HIS A 291 6.16 14.19 2.86
C HIS A 291 7.67 13.90 2.83
N SER A 292 8.11 12.94 1.99
CA SER A 292 9.54 12.60 1.84
C SER A 292 10.36 13.80 1.39
N LEU A 293 9.85 14.57 0.42
CA LEU A 293 10.50 15.79 -0.04
C LEU A 293 10.61 16.83 1.07
N TYR A 294 9.47 17.20 1.68
CA TYR A 294 9.44 18.29 2.66
C TYR A 294 10.09 17.95 3.99
N ILE A 295 10.05 16.70 4.44
CA ILE A 295 10.83 16.24 5.58
C ILE A 295 12.33 16.39 5.29
N SER A 296 12.78 15.96 4.11
CA SER A 296 14.21 15.98 3.75
C SER A 296 14.76 17.39 3.57
N ILE A 297 14.04 18.29 2.86
CA ILE A 297 14.51 19.65 2.61
C ILE A 297 14.48 20.55 3.85
N ASN A 298 13.59 20.26 4.81
CA ASN A 298 13.57 20.96 6.09
C ASN A 298 14.55 20.35 7.11
N ASN A 299 15.06 19.14 6.87
CA ASN A 299 16.04 18.44 7.72
C ASN A 299 17.18 17.90 6.85
N PRO A 300 18.02 18.75 6.23
CA PRO A 300 18.99 18.36 5.19
C PRO A 300 20.11 17.43 5.68
N ASN A 301 20.25 17.29 6.99
CA ASN A 301 21.25 16.41 7.62
C ASN A 301 20.66 15.08 8.12
N SER A 302 19.42 14.75 7.77
CA SER A 302 18.74 13.55 8.30
C SER A 302 18.80 12.34 7.39
N PHE A 303 18.81 12.54 6.06
CA PHE A 303 18.71 11.46 5.08
C PHE A 303 19.70 11.64 3.94
N ASP A 304 20.44 10.59 3.59
CA ASP A 304 21.30 10.57 2.40
C ASP A 304 20.62 9.95 1.16
N TYR A 305 19.48 9.27 1.36
CA TYR A 305 18.74 8.60 0.30
C TYR A 305 17.29 9.07 0.33
N ILE A 306 16.85 9.73 -0.74
CA ILE A 306 15.52 10.31 -0.86
C ILE A 306 14.86 9.76 -2.13
N GLY A 307 13.67 9.15 -1.99
CA GLY A 307 12.91 8.57 -3.10
C GLY A 307 11.53 9.22 -3.26
N LEU A 308 11.28 9.78 -4.44
CA LEU A 308 10.03 10.43 -4.82
C LEU A 308 9.30 9.56 -5.84
N PHE A 309 8.24 8.85 -5.41
CA PHE A 309 7.48 7.92 -6.25
C PHE A 309 6.16 8.57 -6.67
N SER A 310 6.04 9.02 -7.93
CA SER A 310 4.87 9.79 -8.38
C SER A 310 4.50 10.89 -7.37
N ALA A 311 5.49 11.62 -6.89
CA ALA A 311 5.33 12.52 -5.74
C ALA A 311 4.49 13.75 -6.09
N ALA A 312 3.58 14.15 -5.22
CA ALA A 312 3.16 15.54 -5.18
C ALA A 312 4.36 16.39 -4.73
N VAL A 313 4.65 17.47 -5.44
CA VAL A 313 5.81 18.33 -5.16
C VAL A 313 5.42 19.75 -4.72
N LYS A 314 4.12 20.00 -4.70
CA LYS A 314 3.55 21.26 -4.22
C LYS A 314 2.41 21.00 -3.26
N PRO A 315 2.18 21.89 -2.30
CA PRO A 315 0.99 21.84 -1.46
C PRO A 315 -0.28 21.81 -2.31
N HIS A 316 -1.21 20.92 -1.99
CA HIS A 316 -2.43 20.72 -2.77
C HIS A 316 -3.42 21.89 -2.63
N GLN A 317 -3.39 22.61 -1.51
CA GLN A 317 -4.26 23.75 -1.22
C GLN A 317 -3.46 25.04 -1.17
N LYS A 318 -3.95 26.08 -1.86
CA LYS A 318 -3.36 27.43 -1.84
C LYS A 318 -3.36 28.07 -0.44
N GLU A 319 -4.19 27.56 0.45
CA GLU A 319 -4.39 28.09 1.80
C GLU A 319 -3.51 27.40 2.87
N THR A 320 -2.65 26.48 2.46
CA THR A 320 -1.74 25.81 3.40
C THR A 320 -0.56 26.77 3.68
N THR A 321 -0.62 27.41 4.84
CA THR A 321 0.35 28.44 5.27
C THR A 321 1.51 27.88 6.11
N SER A 322 1.81 26.59 6.00
CA SER A 322 2.92 26.03 6.78
C SER A 322 4.27 26.59 6.32
N PRO A 323 5.08 27.16 7.22
CA PRO A 323 6.44 27.61 6.90
C PRO A 323 7.35 26.51 6.33
N LEU A 324 6.98 25.25 6.56
CA LEU A 324 7.70 24.09 6.01
C LEU A 324 7.66 24.06 4.49
N TYR A 325 6.65 24.65 3.86
CA TYR A 325 6.43 24.63 2.42
C TYR A 325 6.87 25.93 1.71
N GLU A 326 7.28 26.94 2.48
CA GLU A 326 7.83 28.18 1.95
C GLU A 326 9.27 27.98 1.44
N ASP A 327 9.69 28.79 0.50
CA ASP A 327 11.06 28.84 -0.04
C ASP A 327 11.61 27.47 -0.48
N THR A 328 10.76 26.62 -1.05
CA THR A 328 11.08 25.23 -1.43
C THR A 328 12.37 25.14 -2.22
N ASN A 329 12.58 26.00 -3.22
CA ASN A 329 13.80 25.98 -4.04
C ASN A 329 15.07 26.24 -3.21
N SER A 330 15.02 27.21 -2.31
CA SER A 330 16.15 27.52 -1.40
C SER A 330 16.46 26.36 -0.45
N LYS A 331 15.42 25.67 0.03
CA LYS A 331 15.57 24.47 0.89
C LYS A 331 16.12 23.29 0.09
N VAL A 332 15.72 23.11 -1.16
CA VAL A 332 16.32 22.12 -2.08
C VAL A 332 17.81 22.43 -2.29
N ASP A 333 18.16 23.69 -2.58
CA ASP A 333 19.56 24.10 -2.71
C ASP A 333 20.38 23.78 -1.44
N ASN A 334 19.79 23.97 -0.26
CA ASN A 334 20.44 23.64 1.00
C ASN A 334 20.60 22.13 1.21
N LEU A 335 19.62 21.31 0.82
CA LEU A 335 19.73 19.86 0.85
C LEU A 335 20.92 19.39 -0.02
N PHE A 336 21.04 19.92 -1.25
CA PHE A 336 22.10 19.52 -2.18
C PHE A 336 23.49 20.04 -1.78
N LYS A 337 23.61 21.11 -0.98
CA LYS A 337 24.89 21.48 -0.33
C LYS A 337 25.40 20.36 0.59
N GLY A 338 24.48 19.60 1.22
CA GLY A 338 24.80 18.41 2.04
C GLY A 338 25.08 17.16 1.22
N SER A 339 25.08 17.24 -0.10
CA SER A 339 25.42 16.15 -1.05
C SER A 339 24.72 14.82 -0.73
N PRO A 340 23.39 14.71 -0.82
CA PRO A 340 22.70 13.46 -0.60
C PRO A 340 23.26 12.39 -1.55
N LYS A 341 23.46 11.15 -1.05
CA LYS A 341 24.02 10.04 -1.84
C LYS A 341 23.09 9.61 -2.98
N LEU A 342 21.78 9.74 -2.77
CA LEU A 342 20.78 9.40 -3.78
C LEU A 342 19.56 10.30 -3.66
N PHE A 343 19.28 11.04 -4.70
CA PHE A 343 17.98 11.69 -4.91
C PHE A 343 17.32 11.02 -6.11
N TRP A 344 16.21 10.31 -5.89
CA TRP A 344 15.62 9.43 -6.88
C TRP A 344 14.18 9.84 -7.17
N ILE A 345 13.81 9.89 -8.45
CA ILE A 345 12.48 10.29 -8.92
C ILE A 345 11.95 9.20 -9.86
N GLY A 346 10.77 8.66 -9.56
CA GLY A 346 10.04 7.76 -10.45
C GLY A 346 8.66 8.29 -10.76
N ILE A 347 8.24 8.23 -12.04
CA ILE A 347 6.90 8.65 -12.44
C ILE A 347 6.43 7.93 -13.70
N GLY A 348 5.12 7.68 -13.81
CA GLY A 348 4.49 7.14 -15.00
C GLY A 348 4.22 8.22 -16.05
N LYS A 349 4.35 7.90 -17.33
CA LYS A 349 4.09 8.85 -18.46
C LYS A 349 2.67 9.42 -18.46
N ALA A 350 1.69 8.62 -18.01
CA ALA A 350 0.30 9.02 -17.94
C ALA A 350 -0.13 9.46 -16.51
N ASP A 351 0.83 9.69 -15.60
CA ASP A 351 0.56 10.15 -14.24
C ASP A 351 0.12 11.63 -14.25
N PHE A 352 -0.96 11.94 -13.55
CA PHE A 352 -1.49 13.31 -13.49
C PHE A 352 -0.50 14.29 -12.80
N LEU A 353 0.47 13.77 -12.03
CA LEU A 353 1.55 14.56 -11.41
C LEU A 353 2.79 14.69 -12.30
N TYR A 354 2.75 14.16 -13.53
CA TYR A 354 3.91 14.15 -14.44
C TYR A 354 4.51 15.55 -14.63
N ASN A 355 3.67 16.51 -15.01
CA ASN A 355 4.11 17.89 -15.29
C ASN A 355 4.70 18.61 -14.06
N GLU A 356 4.22 18.30 -12.86
CA GLU A 356 4.78 18.88 -11.63
C GLU A 356 6.14 18.27 -11.30
N ASN A 357 6.30 16.95 -11.49
CA ASN A 357 7.60 16.28 -11.36
C ASN A 357 8.60 16.73 -12.42
N GLU A 358 8.15 17.01 -13.65
CA GLU A 358 9.00 17.58 -14.70
C GLU A 358 9.53 18.96 -14.30
N LYS A 359 8.69 19.82 -13.70
CA LYS A 359 9.15 21.14 -13.19
C LYS A 359 10.23 21.00 -12.12
N LEU A 360 10.10 20.02 -11.21
CA LEU A 360 11.13 19.74 -10.22
C LEU A 360 12.42 19.28 -10.90
N ARG A 361 12.35 18.33 -11.84
CA ARG A 361 13.53 17.87 -12.60
C ARG A 361 14.22 19.01 -13.34
N ASN A 362 13.46 19.85 -14.06
CA ASN A 362 13.98 21.02 -14.76
C ASN A 362 14.70 21.99 -13.79
N TYR A 363 14.20 22.14 -12.56
CA TYR A 363 14.89 22.92 -11.55
C TYR A 363 16.22 22.29 -11.15
N LEU A 364 16.23 20.97 -10.85
CA LEU A 364 17.44 20.24 -10.50
C LEU A 364 18.48 20.29 -11.64
N ASP A 365 18.06 20.14 -12.90
CA ASP A 365 18.90 20.23 -14.08
C ASP A 365 19.52 21.63 -14.23
N SER A 366 18.72 22.69 -14.00
CA SER A 366 19.20 24.08 -14.08
C SER A 366 20.29 24.40 -13.05
N LYS A 367 20.32 23.64 -11.96
CA LYS A 367 21.31 23.75 -10.87
C LYS A 367 22.43 22.72 -10.97
N HIS A 368 22.38 21.81 -11.94
CA HIS A 368 23.28 20.65 -12.09
C HIS A 368 23.31 19.74 -10.84
N TYR A 369 22.18 19.61 -10.17
CA TYR A 369 22.06 18.71 -9.03
C TYR A 369 21.88 17.26 -9.50
N PRO A 370 22.66 16.31 -8.98
CA PRO A 370 22.58 14.92 -9.39
C PRO A 370 21.30 14.25 -8.87
N TYR A 371 20.57 13.57 -9.75
CA TYR A 371 19.45 12.73 -9.39
C TYR A 371 19.33 11.52 -10.33
N THR A 372 18.70 10.46 -9.85
CA THR A 372 18.33 9.30 -10.67
C THR A 372 16.87 9.44 -11.07
N TYR A 373 16.59 9.20 -12.34
CA TYR A 373 15.25 9.27 -12.89
C TYR A 373 14.82 7.96 -13.50
N LEU A 374 13.59 7.52 -13.18
CA LEU A 374 12.93 6.38 -13.81
C LEU A 374 11.56 6.78 -14.32
N GLU A 375 11.35 6.69 -15.62
CA GLU A 375 10.05 6.84 -16.24
C GLU A 375 9.49 5.47 -16.59
N THR A 376 8.21 5.23 -16.24
CA THR A 376 7.50 4.01 -16.56
C THR A 376 6.30 4.29 -17.44
N ASP A 377 5.78 3.27 -18.10
CA ASP A 377 4.47 3.36 -18.72
C ASP A 377 3.35 3.37 -17.65
N GLY A 378 2.16 3.81 -18.03
CA GLY A 378 1.01 3.92 -17.13
C GLY A 378 0.98 5.21 -16.31
N GLY A 379 0.07 5.26 -15.36
CA GLY A 379 -0.24 6.45 -14.57
C GLY A 379 0.07 6.30 -13.08
N HIS A 380 -0.80 6.87 -12.26
CA HIS A 380 -0.71 6.94 -10.81
C HIS A 380 -1.23 5.64 -10.17
N ILE A 381 -0.44 4.55 -10.24
CA ILE A 381 -0.90 3.19 -9.95
C ILE A 381 0.12 2.37 -9.15
N TRP A 382 -0.37 1.41 -8.35
CA TRP A 382 0.44 0.54 -7.51
C TRP A 382 1.48 -0.28 -8.28
N ARG A 383 1.20 -0.67 -9.53
CA ARG A 383 2.18 -1.34 -10.40
C ARG A 383 3.47 -0.54 -10.50
N ASN A 384 3.37 0.75 -10.78
CA ASN A 384 4.53 1.63 -10.90
C ASN A 384 5.26 1.77 -9.56
N TRP A 385 4.53 1.94 -8.46
CA TRP A 385 5.15 2.13 -7.14
C TRP A 385 5.86 0.88 -6.63
N ARG A 386 5.38 -0.32 -6.96
CA ARG A 386 6.11 -1.57 -6.69
C ARG A 386 7.43 -1.62 -7.46
N ILE A 387 7.43 -1.23 -8.73
CA ILE A 387 8.65 -1.13 -9.56
C ILE A 387 9.61 -0.11 -8.95
N TYR A 388 9.10 1.04 -8.50
CA TYR A 388 9.93 2.10 -7.91
C TYR A 388 10.56 1.63 -6.60
N LEU A 389 9.80 1.01 -5.71
CA LEU A 389 10.35 0.44 -4.49
C LEU A 389 11.43 -0.60 -4.80
N ALA A 390 11.15 -1.54 -5.70
CA ALA A 390 12.09 -2.59 -6.09
C ALA A 390 13.38 -2.01 -6.69
N THR A 391 13.28 -0.96 -7.50
CA THR A 391 14.43 -0.31 -8.13
C THR A 391 15.22 0.55 -7.14
N PHE A 392 14.54 1.33 -6.32
CA PHE A 392 15.13 2.21 -5.32
C PHE A 392 15.86 1.41 -4.23
N ALA A 393 15.22 0.37 -3.68
CA ALA A 393 15.81 -0.44 -2.61
C ALA A 393 17.14 -1.09 -3.01
N GLN A 394 17.32 -1.41 -4.29
CA GLN A 394 18.58 -1.95 -4.81
C GLN A 394 19.72 -0.93 -4.83
N GLN A 395 19.45 0.35 -4.72
CA GLN A 395 20.45 1.42 -4.75
C GLN A 395 20.81 1.93 -3.35
N LEU A 396 20.09 1.49 -2.32
CA LEU A 396 20.27 1.97 -0.95
C LEU A 396 21.49 1.35 -0.27
N PHE A 397 22.19 2.18 0.51
CA PHE A 397 23.25 1.77 1.43
C PHE A 397 24.39 0.98 0.78
N LYS A 398 24.62 1.20 -0.51
CA LYS A 398 25.79 0.70 -1.21
C LYS A 398 26.97 1.61 -0.85
N ASP A 399 28.11 0.95 -0.64
CA ASP A 399 29.39 1.62 -0.36
C ASP A 399 29.89 2.42 -1.54
#